data_b346df678da34623e12a6c62919d3c31
#
_entry.id   b346df678da34623e12a6c62919d3c31
#
_cell.length_a   1.000
_cell.length_b   1.000
_cell.length_c   1.000
_cell.angle_alpha   90.00
_cell.angle_beta   90.00
_cell.angle_gamma   90.00
#
_symmetry.space_group_name_H-M   'P 1'
#
loop_
_entity.id
_entity.type
_entity.pdbx_description
1 polymer ?
#
loop_
_entity_poly.entity_id
_entity_poly.type
_entity_poly.pdbx_seq_one_letter_code
_entity_poly.pdbx_strand_id
1 'polypeptide(L)'
;MNTDSPFPIPDSRPLKVRRLGRQPYAVTWKAMGAFTDNRVADTADELWLLEHDPVFTLGQAGKMEHVLAPGDIPVIPVDRGGQVTYHGPGQIVAYPLIDLRRVGVSVRELVHRIEQAIIDTLVHWQIDAVRRDGAPGVYVGEAKIAALGLRVRRGCSFHGLAFNVAMDLEPFQRINPCGYKGLAVTQMLDLVGPTRLADVEDVLIGEFCRQFGFSAVPTAPVLPELPARAAVQA
;
A
#
# COMPACT_ATOMS: atom_id res chain seq x y z
N MET A 1 6.60 20.80 -27.21
CA MET A 1 6.84 19.84 -28.30
C MET A 1 6.11 18.58 -27.93
N ASN A 2 5.29 18.08 -28.84
CA ASN A 2 4.23 17.10 -28.71
C ASN A 2 4.52 15.90 -27.81
N THR A 3 3.65 15.70 -26.81
CA THR A 3 3.51 14.46 -26.04
C THR A 3 2.21 13.76 -26.46
N ASP A 4 2.07 13.51 -27.77
CA ASP A 4 1.01 12.62 -28.26
C ASP A 4 1.56 11.19 -28.26
N SER A 5 1.20 10.41 -27.26
CA SER A 5 1.33 8.95 -27.31
C SER A 5 0.39 8.43 -28.40
N PRO A 6 0.88 7.69 -29.41
CA PRO A 6 0.09 7.34 -30.60
C PRO A 6 -0.85 6.15 -30.41
N PHE A 7 -1.08 5.70 -29.17
CA PHE A 7 -2.01 4.60 -28.90
C PHE A 7 -3.06 5.07 -27.89
N PRO A 8 -4.33 5.22 -28.28
CA PRO A 8 -5.40 5.32 -27.30
C PRO A 8 -5.39 4.03 -26.49
N ILE A 9 -5.27 4.15 -25.15
CA ILE A 9 -5.52 3.03 -24.24
C ILE A 9 -7.03 2.78 -24.36
N PRO A 10 -7.46 1.68 -25.01
CA PRO A 10 -8.88 1.42 -25.17
C PRO A 10 -9.47 1.15 -23.78
N ASP A 11 -10.53 1.89 -23.41
CA ASP A 11 -11.36 1.68 -22.22
C ASP A 11 -10.61 1.49 -20.89
N SER A 12 -9.76 2.49 -20.54
CA SER A 12 -9.19 2.53 -19.21
C SER A 12 -10.28 2.75 -18.16
N ARG A 13 -10.40 1.81 -17.23
CA ARG A 13 -11.40 1.90 -16.15
C ARG A 13 -11.05 3.04 -15.19
N PRO A 14 -12.02 3.83 -14.71
CA PRO A 14 -11.73 4.88 -13.75
C PRO A 14 -11.33 4.27 -12.40
N LEU A 15 -10.24 4.79 -11.82
CA LEU A 15 -9.79 4.52 -10.46
C LEU A 15 -9.85 5.83 -9.67
N LYS A 16 -10.69 5.90 -8.66
CA LYS A 16 -10.70 7.06 -7.76
C LYS A 16 -9.45 7.07 -6.91
N VAL A 17 -8.71 8.18 -6.94
CA VAL A 17 -7.48 8.35 -6.15
C VAL A 17 -7.73 9.36 -5.04
N ARG A 18 -7.54 8.92 -3.78
CA ARG A 18 -7.62 9.78 -2.60
C ARG A 18 -6.24 9.95 -1.99
N ARG A 19 -5.78 11.20 -1.87
CA ARG A 19 -4.59 11.56 -1.10
C ARG A 19 -5.04 12.06 0.26
N LEU A 20 -4.97 11.19 1.25
CA LEU A 20 -5.57 11.41 2.57
C LEU A 20 -4.65 12.15 3.55
N GLY A 21 -3.39 12.42 3.14
CA GLY A 21 -2.39 12.98 4.04
C GLY A 21 -2.09 12.03 5.21
N ARG A 22 -1.68 12.58 6.34
CA ARG A 22 -1.34 11.79 7.52
C ARG A 22 -2.59 11.39 8.29
N GLN A 23 -2.75 10.10 8.57
CA GLN A 23 -3.94 9.51 9.17
C GLN A 23 -3.61 8.54 10.31
N PRO A 24 -4.37 8.54 11.42
CA PRO A 24 -4.29 7.50 12.43
C PRO A 24 -4.64 6.13 11.83
N TYR A 25 -3.83 5.11 12.11
CA TYR A 25 -4.01 3.78 11.51
C TYR A 25 -5.40 3.18 11.79
N ALA A 26 -5.85 3.21 13.05
CA ALA A 26 -7.09 2.57 13.45
C ALA A 26 -8.33 3.18 12.76
N VAL A 27 -8.31 4.49 12.49
CA VAL A 27 -9.40 5.19 11.78
C VAL A 27 -9.46 4.72 10.32
N THR A 28 -8.30 4.71 9.66
CA THR A 28 -8.20 4.29 8.25
C THR A 28 -8.52 2.81 8.08
N TRP A 29 -8.05 1.95 8.99
CA TRP A 29 -8.36 0.52 8.98
C TRP A 29 -9.87 0.25 9.08
N LYS A 30 -10.56 0.92 10.01
CA LYS A 30 -12.02 0.82 10.13
C LYS A 30 -12.72 1.31 8.86
N ALA A 31 -12.27 2.44 8.29
CA ALA A 31 -12.86 3.01 7.09
C ALA A 31 -12.71 2.08 5.88
N MET A 32 -11.51 1.53 5.62
CA MET A 32 -11.32 0.61 4.48
C MET A 32 -12.06 -0.71 4.66
N GLY A 33 -12.15 -1.23 5.89
CA GLY A 33 -12.96 -2.42 6.19
C GLY A 33 -14.44 -2.18 5.89
N ALA A 34 -14.98 -1.06 6.39
CA ALA A 34 -16.37 -0.67 6.15
C ALA A 34 -16.64 -0.36 4.66
N PHE A 35 -15.71 0.32 3.96
CA PHE A 35 -15.81 0.52 2.52
C PHE A 35 -15.91 -0.81 1.78
N THR A 36 -15.05 -1.78 2.12
CA THR A 36 -15.04 -3.11 1.50
C THR A 36 -16.33 -3.89 1.79
N ASP A 37 -16.83 -3.80 3.02
CA ASP A 37 -18.03 -4.52 3.45
C ASP A 37 -19.33 -3.95 2.84
N ASN A 38 -19.37 -2.65 2.54
CA ASN A 38 -20.52 -1.98 1.96
C ASN A 38 -20.46 -1.89 0.42
N ARG A 39 -19.47 -2.47 -0.24
CA ARG A 39 -19.38 -2.47 -1.70
C ARG A 39 -20.59 -3.17 -2.33
N VAL A 40 -21.12 -2.52 -3.35
CA VAL A 40 -22.12 -3.04 -4.27
C VAL A 40 -21.53 -3.11 -5.70
N ALA A 41 -22.25 -3.67 -6.64
CA ALA A 41 -21.77 -3.91 -8.02
C ALA A 41 -21.18 -2.62 -8.66
N ASP A 42 -21.81 -1.48 -8.44
CA ASP A 42 -21.42 -0.20 -9.04
C ASP A 42 -20.45 0.63 -8.17
N THR A 43 -20.01 0.10 -7.03
CA THR A 43 -19.01 0.79 -6.21
C THR A 43 -17.70 0.92 -6.97
N ALA A 44 -17.24 2.16 -7.19
CA ALA A 44 -15.98 2.42 -7.87
C ALA A 44 -14.79 1.80 -7.15
N ASP A 45 -13.75 1.43 -7.90
CA ASP A 45 -12.46 1.06 -7.33
C ASP A 45 -11.73 2.32 -6.90
N GLU A 46 -11.04 2.22 -5.75
CA GLU A 46 -10.32 3.35 -5.18
C GLU A 46 -8.87 2.97 -4.82
N LEU A 47 -7.97 3.92 -4.94
CA LEU A 47 -6.61 3.88 -4.41
C LEU A 47 -6.48 4.99 -3.36
N TRP A 48 -6.23 4.61 -2.11
CA TRP A 48 -6.01 5.56 -1.04
C TRP A 48 -4.52 5.66 -0.75
N LEU A 49 -3.95 6.87 -0.87
CA LEU A 49 -2.56 7.17 -0.52
C LEU A 49 -2.52 8.02 0.73
N LEU A 50 -1.65 7.68 1.65
CA LEU A 50 -1.53 8.34 2.94
C LEU A 50 -0.18 8.02 3.62
N GLU A 51 0.05 8.71 4.72
CA GLU A 51 1.04 8.36 5.73
C GLU A 51 0.32 7.98 7.02
N HIS A 52 0.95 7.18 7.88
CA HIS A 52 0.44 6.92 9.22
C HIS A 52 1.27 7.61 10.30
N ASP A 53 0.65 7.88 11.45
CA ASP A 53 1.37 8.09 12.69
C ASP A 53 2.19 6.83 13.03
N PRO A 54 3.30 6.95 13.80
CA PRO A 54 4.10 5.80 14.19
C PRO A 54 3.26 4.67 14.77
N VAL A 55 3.33 3.48 14.15
CA VAL A 55 2.56 2.31 14.56
C VAL A 55 3.21 1.01 14.08
N PHE A 56 3.24 0.00 14.94
CA PHE A 56 3.49 -1.38 14.53
C PHE A 56 2.16 -2.07 14.24
N THR A 57 2.07 -2.74 13.09
CA THR A 57 0.91 -3.57 12.77
C THR A 57 1.30 -5.04 12.75
N LEU A 58 0.53 -5.88 13.46
CA LEU A 58 0.74 -7.31 13.57
C LEU A 58 -0.30 -8.02 12.69
N GLY A 59 0.12 -8.55 11.54
CA GLY A 59 -0.76 -9.24 10.59
C GLY A 59 -1.19 -10.62 11.07
N GLN A 60 -1.94 -11.36 10.26
CA GLN A 60 -2.52 -12.67 10.61
C GLN A 60 -1.50 -13.76 10.92
N ALA A 61 -0.32 -13.71 10.29
CA ALA A 61 0.79 -14.61 10.62
C ALA A 61 1.68 -14.04 11.73
N GLY A 62 1.28 -12.89 12.32
CA GLY A 62 2.08 -12.15 13.28
C GLY A 62 2.15 -12.85 14.63
N LYS A 63 3.36 -12.87 15.18
CA LYS A 63 3.63 -13.38 16.53
C LYS A 63 4.29 -12.30 17.35
N MET A 64 3.84 -12.11 18.59
CA MET A 64 4.39 -11.10 19.51
C MET A 64 5.89 -11.29 19.79
N GLU A 65 6.43 -12.50 19.65
CA GLU A 65 7.87 -12.77 19.78
C GLU A 65 8.75 -12.02 18.75
N HIS A 66 8.13 -11.52 17.66
CA HIS A 66 8.78 -10.69 16.65
C HIS A 66 8.70 -9.19 16.95
N VAL A 67 8.02 -8.77 18.01
CA VAL A 67 8.01 -7.40 18.52
C VAL A 67 9.01 -7.35 19.67
N LEU A 68 10.23 -6.88 19.40
CA LEU A 68 11.35 -6.99 20.33
C LEU A 68 11.35 -5.90 21.40
N ALA A 69 11.14 -4.64 20.99
CA ALA A 69 11.19 -3.47 21.87
C ALA A 69 10.32 -2.32 21.35
N PRO A 70 8.99 -2.43 21.40
CA PRO A 70 8.10 -1.44 20.76
C PRO A 70 8.21 -0.03 21.38
N GLY A 71 8.64 0.08 22.65
CA GLY A 71 8.65 1.36 23.36
C GLY A 71 7.25 1.96 23.45
N ASP A 72 7.14 3.27 23.18
CA ASP A 72 5.88 3.99 23.19
C ASP A 72 5.07 3.86 21.88
N ILE A 73 5.60 3.18 20.87
CA ILE A 73 4.92 2.98 19.59
C ILE A 73 3.83 1.91 19.76
N PRO A 74 2.55 2.22 19.47
CA PRO A 74 1.48 1.25 19.63
C PRO A 74 1.63 0.04 18.71
N VAL A 75 1.28 -1.15 19.22
CA VAL A 75 1.22 -2.40 18.45
C VAL A 75 -0.24 -2.78 18.24
N ILE A 76 -0.69 -2.81 16.99
CA ILE A 76 -2.09 -3.07 16.64
C ILE A 76 -2.20 -4.41 15.90
N PRO A 77 -2.88 -5.42 16.47
CA PRO A 77 -3.24 -6.64 15.75
C PRO A 77 -4.27 -6.31 14.66
N VAL A 78 -4.00 -6.80 13.45
CA VAL A 78 -4.83 -6.47 12.26
C VAL A 78 -5.03 -7.70 11.39
N ASP A 79 -5.99 -7.61 10.48
CA ASP A 79 -6.40 -8.72 9.63
C ASP A 79 -5.72 -8.77 8.25
N ARG A 80 -4.68 -7.92 7.99
CA ARG A 80 -3.86 -8.04 6.77
C ARG A 80 -3.02 -9.32 6.78
N GLY A 81 -2.58 -9.75 5.62
CA GLY A 81 -1.58 -10.81 5.51
C GLY A 81 -0.23 -10.42 6.09
N GLY A 82 0.62 -11.42 6.36
CA GLY A 82 2.00 -11.25 6.80
C GLY A 82 2.17 -11.09 8.32
N GLN A 83 3.42 -10.79 8.69
CA GLN A 83 3.92 -10.65 10.05
C GLN A 83 3.85 -9.19 10.54
N VAL A 84 4.67 -8.83 11.53
CA VAL A 84 4.82 -7.45 12.02
C VAL A 84 5.50 -6.57 10.97
N THR A 85 5.06 -5.30 10.90
CA THR A 85 5.75 -4.23 10.19
C THR A 85 5.57 -2.90 10.92
N TYR A 86 6.30 -1.89 10.49
CA TYR A 86 6.22 -0.53 11.01
C TYR A 86 5.66 0.42 9.94
N HIS A 87 4.85 1.38 10.39
CA HIS A 87 4.43 2.51 9.60
C HIS A 87 4.74 3.80 10.34
N GLY A 88 5.14 4.84 9.60
CA GLY A 88 5.46 6.16 10.15
C GLY A 88 5.53 7.23 9.07
N PRO A 89 5.69 8.51 9.47
CA PRO A 89 5.85 9.63 8.54
C PRO A 89 7.02 9.42 7.57
N GLY A 90 6.84 9.85 6.31
CA GLY A 90 7.82 9.66 5.24
C GLY A 90 7.70 8.30 4.54
N GLN A 91 6.74 7.46 4.92
CA GLN A 91 6.39 6.22 4.24
C GLN A 91 5.10 6.41 3.44
N ILE A 92 5.11 6.17 2.14
CA ILE A 92 3.87 6.09 1.36
C ILE A 92 3.17 4.78 1.70
N VAL A 93 1.97 4.88 2.25
CA VAL A 93 1.06 3.75 2.39
C VAL A 93 0.00 3.87 1.33
N ALA A 94 -0.21 2.80 0.55
CA ALA A 94 -1.25 2.79 -0.48
C ALA A 94 -2.17 1.58 -0.31
N TYR A 95 -3.48 1.85 -0.28
CA TYR A 95 -4.53 0.86 -0.13
C TYR A 95 -5.35 0.74 -1.42
N PRO A 96 -5.08 -0.28 -2.26
CA PRO A 96 -5.89 -0.58 -3.44
C PRO A 96 -7.17 -1.30 -3.02
N LEU A 97 -8.29 -0.60 -3.06
CA LEU A 97 -9.64 -1.09 -2.76
C LEU A 97 -10.34 -1.46 -4.07
N ILE A 98 -10.05 -2.65 -4.59
CA ILE A 98 -10.37 -3.08 -5.96
C ILE A 98 -11.25 -4.32 -5.94
N ASP A 99 -12.27 -4.38 -6.81
CA ASP A 99 -12.98 -5.63 -7.11
C ASP A 99 -12.14 -6.45 -8.12
N LEU A 100 -11.49 -7.50 -7.63
CA LEU A 100 -10.58 -8.34 -8.41
C LEU A 100 -11.30 -9.10 -9.53
N ARG A 101 -12.59 -9.44 -9.34
CA ARG A 101 -13.39 -10.12 -10.35
C ARG A 101 -13.67 -9.20 -11.52
N ARG A 102 -13.98 -7.91 -11.23
CA ARG A 102 -14.20 -6.88 -12.25
C ARG A 102 -12.94 -6.57 -13.05
N VAL A 103 -11.78 -6.55 -12.38
CA VAL A 103 -10.47 -6.34 -13.02
C VAL A 103 -9.96 -7.60 -13.72
N GLY A 104 -10.45 -8.77 -13.33
CA GLY A 104 -10.06 -10.05 -13.91
C GLY A 104 -8.67 -10.52 -13.47
N VAL A 105 -8.26 -10.20 -12.22
CA VAL A 105 -6.95 -10.60 -11.69
C VAL A 105 -7.07 -11.51 -10.46
N SER A 106 -6.15 -12.45 -10.34
CA SER A 106 -6.00 -13.27 -9.13
C SER A 106 -5.29 -12.48 -8.02
N VAL A 107 -5.36 -12.98 -6.78
CA VAL A 107 -4.63 -12.38 -5.64
C VAL A 107 -3.12 -12.38 -5.88
N ARG A 108 -2.58 -13.44 -6.47
CA ARG A 108 -1.15 -13.54 -6.80
C ARG A 108 -0.76 -12.50 -7.85
N GLU A 109 -1.59 -12.31 -8.85
CA GLU A 109 -1.37 -11.31 -9.90
C GLU A 109 -1.51 -9.89 -9.35
N LEU A 110 -2.45 -9.63 -8.43
CA LEU A 110 -2.55 -8.36 -7.72
C LEU A 110 -1.24 -8.01 -7.03
N VAL A 111 -0.68 -8.93 -6.24
CA VAL A 111 0.61 -8.75 -5.55
C VAL A 111 1.70 -8.45 -6.57
N HIS A 112 1.81 -9.26 -7.63
CA HIS A 112 2.83 -9.11 -8.67
C HIS A 112 2.75 -7.74 -9.37
N ARG A 113 1.55 -7.28 -9.73
CA ARG A 113 1.34 -5.97 -10.38
C ARG A 113 1.63 -4.80 -9.46
N ILE A 114 1.31 -4.92 -8.16
CA ILE A 114 1.68 -3.89 -7.16
C ILE A 114 3.20 -3.80 -7.03
N GLU A 115 3.89 -4.93 -6.91
CA GLU A 115 5.35 -4.95 -6.85
C GLU A 115 5.96 -4.37 -8.14
N GLN A 116 5.39 -4.67 -9.31
CA GLN A 116 5.86 -4.09 -10.56
C GLN A 116 5.66 -2.57 -10.59
N ALA A 117 4.52 -2.06 -10.14
CA ALA A 117 4.29 -0.63 -10.07
C ALA A 117 5.33 0.08 -9.19
N ILE A 118 5.74 -0.53 -8.06
CA ILE A 118 6.79 0.02 -7.20
C ILE A 118 8.16 -0.05 -7.90
N ILE A 119 8.50 -1.16 -8.54
CA ILE A 119 9.75 -1.32 -9.28
C ILE A 119 9.84 -0.27 -10.41
N ASP A 120 8.78 -0.14 -11.21
CA ASP A 120 8.72 0.83 -12.29
C ASP A 120 8.79 2.29 -11.75
N THR A 121 8.19 2.55 -10.58
CA THR A 121 8.35 3.83 -9.88
C THR A 121 9.81 4.10 -9.55
N LEU A 122 10.53 3.13 -8.99
CA LEU A 122 11.94 3.27 -8.61
C LEU A 122 12.87 3.51 -9.81
N VAL A 123 12.52 2.97 -10.99
CA VAL A 123 13.26 3.22 -12.25
C VAL A 123 13.32 4.72 -12.60
N HIS A 124 12.30 5.51 -12.28
CA HIS A 124 12.32 6.97 -12.50
C HIS A 124 13.44 7.67 -11.74
N TRP A 125 13.92 7.09 -10.64
CA TRP A 125 15.07 7.57 -9.87
C TRP A 125 16.33 6.73 -10.09
N GLN A 126 16.36 5.90 -11.15
CA GLN A 126 17.49 5.04 -11.51
C GLN A 126 17.89 4.07 -10.37
N ILE A 127 16.91 3.63 -9.59
CA ILE A 127 17.09 2.63 -8.54
C ILE A 127 16.69 1.27 -9.10
N ASP A 128 17.67 0.35 -9.16
CA ASP A 128 17.43 -1.04 -9.54
C ASP A 128 16.82 -1.81 -8.38
N ALA A 129 15.60 -2.28 -8.58
CA ALA A 129 14.85 -3.01 -7.56
C ALA A 129 14.28 -4.32 -8.10
N VAL A 130 14.15 -5.30 -7.22
CA VAL A 130 13.72 -6.66 -7.59
C VAL A 130 12.67 -7.22 -6.64
N ARG A 131 11.96 -8.25 -7.09
CA ARG A 131 11.17 -9.15 -6.25
C ARG A 131 12.02 -10.27 -5.71
N ARG A 132 11.53 -10.93 -4.66
CA ARG A 132 12.11 -12.17 -4.14
C ARG A 132 11.02 -13.24 -4.02
N ASP A 133 11.30 -14.44 -4.50
CA ASP A 133 10.39 -15.55 -4.39
C ASP A 133 10.11 -15.90 -2.92
N GLY A 134 8.83 -16.11 -2.59
CA GLY A 134 8.39 -16.46 -1.25
C GLY A 134 8.46 -15.34 -0.20
N ALA A 135 8.92 -14.13 -0.60
CA ALA A 135 9.07 -12.98 0.31
C ALA A 135 8.45 -11.70 -0.30
N PRO A 136 7.10 -11.59 -0.36
CA PRO A 136 6.42 -10.46 -0.99
C PRO A 136 6.98 -9.11 -0.54
N GLY A 137 7.21 -8.23 -1.52
CA GLY A 137 7.81 -6.92 -1.33
C GLY A 137 8.81 -6.58 -2.43
N VAL A 138 9.37 -5.38 -2.36
CA VAL A 138 10.36 -4.89 -3.30
C VAL A 138 11.67 -4.65 -2.57
N TYR A 139 12.77 -5.04 -3.20
CA TYR A 139 14.11 -5.05 -2.61
C TYR A 139 15.11 -4.30 -3.49
N VAL A 140 16.02 -3.59 -2.85
CA VAL A 140 17.23 -3.00 -3.45
C VAL A 140 18.44 -3.70 -2.83
N GLY A 141 19.21 -4.43 -3.63
CA GLY A 141 20.19 -5.35 -3.07
C GLY A 141 19.54 -6.31 -2.08
N GLU A 142 20.07 -6.38 -0.85
CA GLU A 142 19.55 -7.25 0.21
C GLU A 142 18.46 -6.58 1.08
N ALA A 143 18.26 -5.26 0.94
CA ALA A 143 17.37 -4.50 1.80
C ALA A 143 15.95 -4.34 1.21
N LYS A 144 14.95 -4.48 2.04
CA LYS A 144 13.55 -4.27 1.64
C LYS A 144 13.22 -2.78 1.64
N ILE A 145 12.77 -2.25 0.50
CA ILE A 145 12.32 -0.86 0.35
C ILE A 145 10.79 -0.73 0.41
N ALA A 146 10.06 -1.77 0.05
CA ALA A 146 8.60 -1.78 0.18
C ALA A 146 8.08 -3.13 0.65
N ALA A 147 7.08 -3.09 1.53
CA ALA A 147 6.40 -4.25 2.08
C ALA A 147 4.96 -4.33 1.56
N LEU A 148 4.44 -5.54 1.39
CA LEU A 148 3.06 -5.81 1.00
C LEU A 148 2.34 -6.65 2.06
N GLY A 149 1.12 -6.25 2.39
CA GLY A 149 0.26 -6.99 3.29
C GLY A 149 -1.20 -6.78 2.91
N LEU A 150 -1.70 -7.58 1.98
CA LEU A 150 -3.04 -7.50 1.44
C LEU A 150 -4.01 -8.45 2.15
N ARG A 151 -5.29 -8.15 2.04
CA ARG A 151 -6.39 -9.06 2.32
C ARG A 151 -7.43 -8.97 1.21
N VAL A 152 -8.10 -10.08 0.95
CA VAL A 152 -9.24 -10.14 0.02
C VAL A 152 -10.47 -10.65 0.77
N ARG A 153 -11.58 -9.94 0.64
CA ARG A 153 -12.87 -10.32 1.20
C ARG A 153 -13.95 -10.15 0.13
N ARG A 154 -14.73 -11.21 -0.11
CA ARG A 154 -15.77 -11.23 -1.14
C ARG A 154 -15.27 -10.81 -2.54
N GLY A 155 -14.02 -11.14 -2.87
CA GLY A 155 -13.39 -10.79 -4.15
C GLY A 155 -12.85 -9.36 -4.23
N CYS A 156 -12.91 -8.58 -3.14
CA CYS A 156 -12.40 -7.21 -3.10
C CYS A 156 -11.16 -7.12 -2.21
N SER A 157 -10.13 -6.42 -2.70
CA SER A 157 -8.90 -6.19 -1.95
C SER A 157 -9.05 -5.05 -0.95
N PHE A 158 -8.31 -5.13 0.15
CA PHE A 158 -8.08 -4.06 1.11
C PHE A 158 -6.75 -4.28 1.83
N HIS A 159 -6.30 -3.30 2.65
CA HIS A 159 -4.88 -3.12 2.96
C HIS A 159 -4.05 -2.94 1.68
N GLY A 160 -2.74 -3.08 1.72
CA GLY A 160 -1.96 -2.80 0.52
C GLY A 160 -0.46 -2.85 0.72
N LEU A 161 0.20 -1.78 0.35
CA LEU A 161 1.65 -1.61 0.35
C LEU A 161 2.10 -0.51 1.31
N ALA A 162 3.35 -0.61 1.73
CA ALA A 162 4.08 0.42 2.46
C ALA A 162 5.45 0.60 1.79
N PHE A 163 5.72 1.79 1.26
CA PHE A 163 6.91 2.13 0.50
C PHE A 163 7.73 3.19 1.22
N ASN A 164 8.95 2.88 1.57
CA ASN A 164 9.83 3.74 2.35
C ASN A 164 10.47 4.80 1.46
N VAL A 165 10.14 6.07 1.67
CA VAL A 165 10.67 7.19 0.89
C VAL A 165 11.66 8.02 1.70
N ALA A 166 11.25 8.63 2.82
CA ALA A 166 12.09 9.48 3.64
C ALA A 166 11.60 9.45 5.10
N MET A 167 11.76 8.31 5.77
CA MET A 167 11.21 8.03 7.09
C MET A 167 12.31 7.68 8.10
N ASP A 168 11.97 7.66 9.38
CA ASP A 168 12.83 7.06 10.40
C ASP A 168 12.79 5.53 10.29
N LEU A 169 13.91 4.91 9.96
CA LEU A 169 14.05 3.45 9.86
C LEU A 169 14.41 2.78 11.19
N GLU A 170 14.76 3.54 12.24
CA GLU A 170 15.15 2.97 13.54
C GLU A 170 14.10 2.01 14.11
N PRO A 171 12.77 2.30 14.05
CA PRO A 171 11.77 1.40 14.60
C PRO A 171 11.75 -0.01 13.95
N PHE A 172 12.23 -0.17 12.72
CA PHE A 172 12.38 -1.50 12.13
C PHE A 172 13.38 -2.39 12.87
N GLN A 173 14.36 -1.81 13.58
CA GLN A 173 15.31 -2.56 14.42
C GLN A 173 14.64 -3.11 15.69
N ARG A 174 13.47 -2.59 16.07
CA ARG A 174 12.70 -3.01 17.23
C ARG A 174 11.76 -4.18 16.96
N ILE A 175 11.78 -4.71 15.74
CA ILE A 175 10.94 -5.83 15.31
C ILE A 175 11.77 -6.81 14.46
N ASN A 176 11.26 -8.03 14.23
CA ASN A 176 11.75 -8.92 13.18
C ASN A 176 10.78 -8.83 11.97
N PRO A 177 11.02 -7.95 10.98
CA PRO A 177 10.11 -7.77 9.88
C PRO A 177 9.92 -9.08 9.11
N CYS A 178 8.68 -9.41 8.76
CA CYS A 178 8.36 -10.67 8.07
C CYS A 178 8.77 -11.95 8.84
N GLY A 179 9.09 -11.86 10.14
CA GLY A 179 9.59 -12.98 10.94
C GLY A 179 11.07 -13.34 10.73
N TYR A 180 11.77 -12.59 9.90
CA TYR A 180 13.19 -12.80 9.63
C TYR A 180 14.04 -11.90 10.55
N LYS A 181 14.90 -12.51 11.37
CA LYS A 181 15.88 -11.77 12.18
C LYS A 181 16.84 -11.02 11.26
N GLY A 182 16.99 -9.72 11.48
CA GLY A 182 18.01 -8.93 10.78
C GLY A 182 17.70 -8.65 9.30
N LEU A 183 16.44 -8.74 8.87
CA LEU A 183 16.06 -8.28 7.52
C LEU A 183 16.39 -6.79 7.38
N ALA A 184 17.34 -6.48 6.50
CA ALA A 184 17.71 -5.10 6.20
C ALA A 184 16.54 -4.38 5.54
N VAL A 185 16.34 -3.12 5.95
CA VAL A 185 15.34 -2.21 5.38
C VAL A 185 16.05 -0.98 4.87
N THR A 186 15.60 -0.41 3.75
CA THR A 186 16.13 0.82 3.16
C THR A 186 14.99 1.75 2.74
N GLN A 187 15.35 2.91 2.24
CA GLN A 187 14.43 3.95 1.76
C GLN A 187 15.06 4.74 0.60
N MET A 188 14.25 5.47 -0.15
CA MET A 188 14.75 6.27 -1.27
C MET A 188 15.76 7.36 -0.82
N LEU A 189 15.53 7.98 0.33
CA LEU A 189 16.43 9.01 0.90
C LEU A 189 17.87 8.52 1.00
N ASP A 190 18.09 7.27 1.39
CA ASP A 190 19.42 6.69 1.57
C ASP A 190 20.10 6.33 0.24
N LEU A 191 19.33 6.21 -0.83
CA LEU A 191 19.80 5.76 -2.15
C LEU A 191 20.07 6.93 -3.12
N VAL A 192 19.17 7.92 -3.14
CA VAL A 192 19.19 9.02 -4.12
C VAL A 192 19.11 10.42 -3.49
N GLY A 193 19.10 10.49 -2.15
CA GLY A 193 18.95 11.75 -1.44
C GLY A 193 17.51 12.24 -1.32
N PRO A 194 17.30 13.49 -0.88
CA PRO A 194 15.97 14.02 -0.61
C PRO A 194 15.07 14.00 -1.83
N THR A 195 13.91 13.41 -1.67
CA THR A 195 12.87 13.31 -2.71
C THR A 195 11.53 13.73 -2.10
N ARG A 196 10.76 14.55 -2.82
CA ARG A 196 9.44 14.97 -2.35
C ARG A 196 8.48 13.79 -2.41
N LEU A 197 7.80 13.52 -1.30
CA LEU A 197 6.84 12.42 -1.20
C LEU A 197 5.76 12.49 -2.29
N ALA A 198 5.25 13.72 -2.56
CA ALA A 198 4.23 13.94 -3.58
C ALA A 198 4.69 13.56 -5.00
N ASP A 199 5.96 13.79 -5.33
CA ASP A 199 6.50 13.43 -6.65
C ASP A 199 6.58 11.90 -6.80
N VAL A 200 6.94 11.19 -5.72
CA VAL A 200 6.93 9.72 -5.69
C VAL A 200 5.52 9.16 -5.78
N GLU A 201 4.55 9.78 -5.08
CA GLU A 201 3.13 9.41 -5.19
C GLU A 201 2.59 9.58 -6.60
N ASP A 202 2.91 10.69 -7.29
CA ASP A 202 2.46 10.94 -8.66
C ASP A 202 2.93 9.85 -9.62
N VAL A 203 4.21 9.49 -9.54
CA VAL A 203 4.78 8.41 -10.35
C VAL A 203 4.17 7.06 -9.98
N LEU A 204 4.04 6.74 -8.68
CA LEU A 204 3.45 5.49 -8.22
C LEU A 204 2.00 5.32 -8.69
N ILE A 205 1.19 6.38 -8.66
CA ILE A 205 -0.19 6.36 -9.18
C ILE A 205 -0.17 6.05 -10.69
N GLY A 206 0.70 6.72 -11.46
CA GLY A 206 0.83 6.49 -12.89
C GLY A 206 1.20 5.05 -13.21
N GLU A 207 2.22 4.52 -12.56
CA GLU A 207 2.68 3.15 -12.75
C GLU A 207 1.66 2.12 -12.29
N PHE A 208 0.98 2.37 -11.15
CA PHE A 208 -0.12 1.53 -10.71
C PHE A 208 -1.26 1.49 -11.74
N CYS A 209 -1.67 2.64 -12.25
CA CYS A 209 -2.71 2.73 -13.28
C CYS A 209 -2.29 1.97 -14.56
N ARG A 210 -1.04 2.10 -14.97
CA ARG A 210 -0.49 1.38 -16.13
C ARG A 210 -0.55 -0.14 -15.95
N GLN A 211 -0.18 -0.65 -14.76
CA GLN A 211 -0.18 -2.09 -14.47
C GLN A 211 -1.59 -2.70 -14.47
N PHE A 212 -2.61 -1.93 -14.14
CA PHE A 212 -3.99 -2.43 -14.02
C PHE A 212 -4.93 -1.99 -15.15
N GLY A 213 -4.48 -1.14 -16.08
CA GLY A 213 -5.33 -0.56 -17.12
C GLY A 213 -6.36 0.40 -16.56
N PHE A 214 -5.97 1.19 -15.55
CA PHE A 214 -6.81 2.23 -14.96
C PHE A 214 -6.50 3.63 -15.50
N SER A 215 -7.49 4.53 -15.40
CA SER A 215 -7.30 5.98 -15.46
C SER A 215 -7.53 6.59 -14.08
N ALA A 216 -6.53 7.30 -13.58
CA ALA A 216 -6.63 7.96 -12.29
C ALA A 216 -7.64 9.12 -12.34
N VAL A 217 -8.59 9.13 -11.41
CA VAL A 217 -9.57 10.20 -11.21
C VAL A 217 -9.34 10.78 -9.80
N PRO A 218 -8.76 11.97 -9.68
CA PRO A 218 -8.57 12.62 -8.40
C PRO A 218 -9.91 12.79 -7.67
N THR A 219 -9.92 12.51 -6.38
CA THR A 219 -11.11 12.56 -5.55
C THR A 219 -10.80 13.30 -4.26
N ALA A 220 -11.82 13.82 -3.58
CA ALA A 220 -11.67 14.57 -2.33
C ALA A 220 -10.74 13.86 -1.33
N PRO A 221 -9.82 14.60 -0.67
CA PRO A 221 -8.80 14.06 0.23
C PRO A 221 -9.38 13.74 1.62
N VAL A 222 -10.53 13.10 1.65
CA VAL A 222 -11.23 12.70 2.88
C VAL A 222 -11.63 11.23 2.77
N LEU A 223 -11.67 10.55 3.89
CA LEU A 223 -12.22 9.19 3.95
C LEU A 223 -13.68 9.24 3.48
N PRO A 224 -14.15 8.25 2.69
CA PRO A 224 -15.53 8.25 2.21
C PRO A 224 -16.50 8.14 3.39
N GLU A 225 -17.55 8.96 3.37
CA GLU A 225 -18.69 8.76 4.25
C GLU A 225 -19.36 7.42 3.89
N LEU A 226 -19.43 6.55 4.87
CA LEU A 226 -20.05 5.25 4.70
C LEU A 226 -21.49 5.33 5.20
N PRO A 227 -22.46 4.79 4.45
CA PRO A 227 -23.82 4.71 4.96
C PRO A 227 -23.79 3.94 6.29
N ALA A 228 -24.46 4.51 7.30
CA ALA A 228 -24.68 3.81 8.55
C ALA A 228 -25.29 2.43 8.18
N ARG A 229 -24.71 1.34 8.68
CA ARG A 229 -25.30 0.00 8.53
C ARG A 229 -26.74 0.10 8.97
N ALA A 230 -27.69 -0.17 8.09
CA ALA A 230 -29.04 -0.49 8.50
C ALA A 230 -28.93 -1.61 9.55
N ALA A 231 -29.34 -1.34 10.77
CA ALA A 231 -29.35 -2.33 11.84
C ALA A 231 -30.10 -3.56 11.29
N VAL A 232 -29.40 -4.66 11.11
CA VAL A 232 -30.05 -5.94 10.85
C VAL A 232 -30.81 -6.22 12.12
N GLN A 233 -32.14 -6.00 12.05
CA GLN A 233 -33.04 -6.44 13.09
C GLN A 233 -32.89 -7.96 13.20
N ALA A 234 -32.52 -8.41 14.39
CA ALA A 234 -32.42 -9.80 14.77
C ALA A 234 -33.79 -10.50 14.77
#